data_d94097cd801984a15ce6fb553ccf7b7f
#
_entry.id   d94097cd801984a15ce6fb553ccf7b7f
#
_cell.length_a   1.000
_cell.length_b   1.000
_cell.length_c   1.000
_cell.angle_alpha   90.00
_cell.angle_beta   90.00
_cell.angle_gamma   90.00
#
_symmetry.space_group_name_H-M   'P 1'
#
loop_
_entity.id
_entity.type
_entity.pdbx_description
1 polymer ?
#
loop_
_entity_poly.entity_id
_entity_poly.type
_entity_poly.pdbx_seq_one_letter_code
_entity_poly.pdbx_strand_id
1 'polypeptide(L)'
;TFTSQDANRVIKYPNGTYQLAETSDYTCTPVVISRISEMYLIKAEALGKMNGAATLVEYMKKRYTTAPSEAAIKALSDKEYQTLILDERRREFYAEGMRWQDIKRTNRLELLETLDGRTYLMYYPIPQDEIDMAGTVAYPQNPGYAGYTGN
;
A
#
# COMPACT_ATOMS: atom_id res chain seq x y z
N THR A 1 10.01 11.50 10.40
CA THR A 1 10.68 12.75 10.82
C THR A 1 11.65 13.17 9.73
N PHE A 2 11.51 14.38 9.23
CA PHE A 2 12.42 14.97 8.25
C PHE A 2 13.43 15.87 8.99
N THR A 3 14.68 15.87 8.57
CA THR A 3 15.67 16.81 9.09
C THR A 3 15.74 18.02 8.17
N SER A 4 16.18 19.18 8.73
CA SER A 4 16.31 20.42 8.00
C SER A 4 17.36 20.41 6.88
N GLN A 5 18.24 19.41 6.87
CA GLN A 5 19.29 19.26 5.86
C GLN A 5 18.84 18.44 4.65
N ASP A 6 17.82 17.57 4.84
CA ASP A 6 17.29 16.69 3.79
C ASP A 6 15.76 16.71 3.84
N ALA A 7 15.17 17.83 3.47
CA ALA A 7 13.71 18.06 3.59
C ALA A 7 12.83 16.98 2.94
N ASN A 8 13.38 16.22 1.99
CA ASN A 8 12.67 15.15 1.28
C ASN A 8 13.08 13.73 1.73
N ARG A 9 13.88 13.64 2.80
CA ARG A 9 14.40 12.34 3.24
C ARG A 9 13.47 11.69 4.26
N VAL A 10 13.09 10.46 4.00
CA VAL A 10 12.32 9.63 4.94
C VAL A 10 13.29 8.90 5.85
N ILE A 11 13.30 9.23 7.14
CA ILE A 11 14.08 8.53 8.16
C ILE A 11 13.17 7.51 8.87
N LYS A 12 12.77 6.47 8.16
CA LYS A 12 11.97 5.39 8.73
C LYS A 12 12.86 4.28 9.29
N TYR A 13 14.01 4.09 8.67
CA TYR A 13 15.01 3.10 9.04
C TYR A 13 16.36 3.78 9.25
N PRO A 14 16.53 4.53 10.36
CA PRO A 14 17.69 5.41 10.52
C PRO A 14 19.02 4.67 10.55
N ASN A 15 19.04 3.44 11.06
CA ASN A 15 20.28 2.69 11.23
C ASN A 15 20.72 1.92 9.98
N GLY A 16 19.83 1.73 8.99
CA GLY A 16 20.15 0.97 7.76
C GLY A 16 20.80 1.79 6.66
N THR A 17 20.73 3.11 6.71
CA THR A 17 21.09 3.97 5.56
C THR A 17 22.33 4.83 5.77
N TYR A 18 22.83 4.95 6.97
CA TYR A 18 23.82 5.99 7.28
C TYR A 18 25.23 5.51 7.52
N GLN A 19 25.45 4.25 7.71
CA GLN A 19 26.77 3.74 8.05
C GLN A 19 27.50 3.12 6.86
N LEU A 20 27.26 3.65 5.70
CA LEU A 20 27.98 3.19 4.50
C LEU A 20 29.44 3.62 4.47
N ALA A 21 29.90 4.44 5.40
CA ALA A 21 31.19 5.04 5.18
C ALA A 21 32.33 4.55 6.08
N GLU A 22 32.14 4.27 7.36
CA GLU A 22 33.38 4.19 8.17
C GLU A 22 33.41 3.24 9.37
N THR A 23 32.35 2.54 9.69
CA THR A 23 32.41 1.53 10.77
C THR A 23 31.70 0.24 10.39
N SER A 24 32.35 -0.89 10.72
CA SER A 24 31.83 -2.24 10.54
C SER A 24 30.63 -2.58 11.44
N ASP A 25 29.98 -1.58 12.01
CA ASP A 25 28.83 -1.75 12.88
C ASP A 25 27.55 -1.69 12.05
N TYR A 26 27.22 -2.81 11.44
CA TYR A 26 25.95 -3.03 10.76
C TYR A 26 24.82 -3.18 11.78
N THR A 27 24.51 -2.12 12.51
CA THR A 27 23.33 -2.06 13.36
C THR A 27 22.09 -1.98 12.48
N CYS A 28 21.59 -3.14 12.09
CA CYS A 28 20.36 -3.23 11.32
C CYS A 28 19.18 -2.71 12.15
N THR A 29 18.39 -1.84 11.59
CA THR A 29 17.09 -1.49 12.17
C THR A 29 16.21 -2.74 12.18
N PRO A 30 15.64 -3.16 13.31
CA PRO A 30 14.74 -4.28 13.36
C PRO A 30 13.59 -4.12 12.37
N VAL A 31 13.29 -5.16 11.61
CA VAL A 31 12.14 -5.18 10.72
C VAL A 31 10.86 -5.24 11.56
N VAL A 32 10.03 -4.22 11.44
CA VAL A 32 8.71 -4.21 12.08
C VAL A 32 7.77 -5.07 11.25
N ILE A 33 7.37 -6.21 11.76
CA ILE A 33 6.45 -7.14 11.08
C ILE A 33 5.01 -6.67 11.24
N SER A 34 4.65 -6.14 12.41
CA SER A 34 3.30 -5.69 12.73
C SER A 34 3.35 -4.60 13.78
N ARG A 35 2.39 -3.67 13.76
CA ARG A 35 2.28 -2.60 14.74
C ARG A 35 0.84 -2.21 15.02
N ILE A 36 0.62 -1.60 16.17
CA ILE A 36 -0.72 -1.25 16.65
C ILE A 36 -1.48 -0.32 15.69
N SER A 37 -0.79 0.57 14.99
CA SER A 37 -1.39 1.45 13.97
C SER A 37 -2.05 0.67 12.84
N GLU A 38 -1.48 -0.45 12.45
CA GLU A 38 -2.07 -1.34 11.45
C GLU A 38 -3.37 -1.95 11.96
N MET A 39 -3.39 -2.39 13.21
CA MET A 39 -4.59 -2.97 13.83
C MET A 39 -5.76 -1.97 13.88
N TYR A 40 -5.48 -0.69 14.17
CA TYR A 40 -6.49 0.36 14.11
C TYR A 40 -7.07 0.52 12.70
N LEU A 41 -6.24 0.55 11.68
CA LEU A 41 -6.67 0.73 10.29
C LEU A 41 -7.43 -0.49 9.77
N ILE A 42 -6.97 -1.71 10.09
CA ILE A 42 -7.69 -2.95 9.77
C ILE A 42 -9.06 -2.96 10.44
N LYS A 43 -9.11 -2.67 11.74
CA LYS A 43 -10.36 -2.63 12.50
C LYS A 43 -11.33 -1.59 11.93
N ALA A 44 -10.85 -0.39 11.62
CA ALA A 44 -11.69 0.66 11.04
C ALA A 44 -12.26 0.24 9.68
N GLU A 45 -11.44 -0.35 8.82
CA GLU A 45 -11.85 -0.84 7.51
C GLU A 45 -12.89 -1.96 7.61
N ALA A 46 -12.64 -2.96 8.46
CA ALA A 46 -13.53 -4.12 8.63
C ALA A 46 -14.90 -3.74 9.20
N LEU A 47 -14.96 -2.76 10.09
CA LEU A 47 -16.21 -2.28 10.70
C LEU A 47 -17.03 -1.38 9.76
N GLY A 48 -16.43 -0.86 8.68
CA GLY A 48 -17.06 0.11 7.78
C GLY A 48 -17.30 1.47 8.44
N LYS A 49 -17.73 2.47 7.64
CA LYS A 49 -17.81 3.87 8.09
C LYS A 49 -18.69 4.10 9.33
N MET A 50 -19.80 3.39 9.44
CA MET A 50 -20.74 3.61 10.54
C MET A 50 -20.20 3.16 11.90
N ASN A 51 -19.52 2.02 11.95
CA ASN A 51 -19.01 1.44 13.18
C ASN A 51 -17.50 1.65 13.36
N GLY A 52 -16.77 1.88 12.25
CA GLY A 52 -15.32 2.06 12.24
C GLY A 52 -14.87 3.51 12.39
N ALA A 53 -15.77 4.50 12.21
CA ALA A 53 -15.43 5.92 12.26
C ALA A 53 -14.77 6.31 13.59
N ALA A 54 -15.27 5.86 14.72
CA ALA A 54 -14.68 6.13 16.02
C ALA A 54 -13.24 5.60 16.14
N THR A 55 -13.01 4.38 15.65
CA THR A 55 -11.67 3.76 15.64
C THR A 55 -10.70 4.56 14.75
N LEU A 56 -11.18 5.01 13.58
CA LEU A 56 -10.36 5.80 12.66
C LEU A 56 -10.02 7.17 13.24
N VAL A 57 -10.99 7.85 13.88
CA VAL A 57 -10.76 9.12 14.59
C VAL A 57 -9.74 8.95 15.71
N GLU A 58 -9.84 7.89 16.50
CA GLU A 58 -8.86 7.60 17.57
C GLU A 58 -7.44 7.44 17.02
N TYR A 59 -7.29 6.72 15.93
CA TYR A 59 -6.02 6.60 15.22
C TYR A 59 -5.52 7.97 14.74
N MET A 60 -6.38 8.75 14.06
CA MET A 60 -6.01 10.04 13.48
C MET A 60 -5.63 11.07 14.55
N LYS A 61 -6.28 11.08 15.71
CA LYS A 61 -5.91 11.96 16.83
C LYS A 61 -4.48 11.74 17.34
N LYS A 62 -3.92 10.57 17.15
CA LYS A 62 -2.53 10.27 17.51
C LYS A 62 -1.51 10.69 16.44
N ARG A 63 -1.98 11.02 15.24
CA ARG A 63 -1.15 11.34 14.07
C ARG A 63 -1.21 12.80 13.67
N TYR A 64 -2.34 13.45 13.91
CA TYR A 64 -2.62 14.81 13.44
C TYR A 64 -2.96 15.73 14.61
N THR A 65 -2.56 16.99 14.50
CA THR A 65 -2.96 18.04 15.45
C THR A 65 -4.45 18.30 15.40
N THR A 66 -5.07 18.11 14.23
CA THR A 66 -6.51 18.25 14.03
C THR A 66 -7.03 17.01 13.30
N ALA A 67 -7.82 16.20 13.98
CA ALA A 67 -8.49 15.06 13.38
C ALA A 67 -9.94 15.43 12.99
N PRO A 68 -10.51 14.82 11.95
CA PRO A 68 -11.93 15.01 11.62
C PRO A 68 -12.83 14.50 12.73
N SER A 69 -14.06 15.00 12.78
CA SER A 69 -15.07 14.46 13.70
C SER A 69 -15.59 13.10 13.20
N GLU A 70 -16.08 12.30 14.12
CA GLU A 70 -16.74 11.02 13.79
C GLU A 70 -17.93 11.23 12.85
N ALA A 71 -18.72 12.30 13.06
CA ALA A 71 -19.84 12.65 12.20
C ALA A 71 -19.39 12.97 10.76
N ALA A 72 -18.27 13.68 10.60
CA ALA A 72 -17.72 13.99 9.29
C ALA A 72 -17.30 12.71 8.54
N ILE A 73 -16.70 11.74 9.24
CA ILE A 73 -16.32 10.45 8.64
C ILE A 73 -17.57 9.64 8.25
N LYS A 74 -18.59 9.61 9.09
CA LYS A 74 -19.85 8.90 8.80
C LYS A 74 -20.62 9.50 7.62
N ALA A 75 -20.43 10.79 7.34
CA ALA A 75 -21.06 11.48 6.22
C ALA A 75 -20.43 11.14 4.85
N LEU A 76 -19.23 10.58 4.83
CA LEU A 76 -18.56 10.16 3.59
C LEU A 76 -19.36 9.07 2.87
N SER A 77 -19.24 8.99 1.55
CA SER A 77 -19.63 7.79 0.81
C SER A 77 -18.74 6.60 1.17
N ASP A 78 -19.14 5.38 0.87
CA ASP A 78 -18.33 4.18 1.14
C ASP A 78 -17.00 4.22 0.38
N LYS A 79 -17.04 4.76 -0.86
CA LYS A 79 -15.84 4.93 -1.67
C LYS A 79 -14.87 5.96 -1.08
N GLU A 80 -15.37 7.08 -0.58
CA GLU A 80 -14.55 8.11 0.08
C GLU A 80 -13.96 7.59 1.39
N TYR A 81 -14.74 6.86 2.18
CA TYR A 81 -14.27 6.23 3.40
C TYR A 81 -13.14 5.23 3.12
N GLN A 82 -13.32 4.37 2.12
CA GLN A 82 -12.27 3.44 1.70
C GLN A 82 -11.02 4.18 1.22
N THR A 83 -11.20 5.26 0.44
CA THR A 83 -10.07 6.10 -0.01
C THR A 83 -9.32 6.70 1.17
N LEU A 84 -10.05 7.23 2.17
CA LEU A 84 -9.46 7.79 3.38
C LEU A 84 -8.59 6.74 4.11
N ILE A 85 -9.10 5.53 4.30
CA ILE A 85 -8.32 4.44 4.93
C ILE A 85 -7.09 4.08 4.11
N LEU A 86 -7.22 3.96 2.79
CA LEU A 86 -6.10 3.64 1.90
C LEU A 86 -5.02 4.73 1.88
N ASP A 87 -5.42 5.98 2.05
CA ASP A 87 -4.48 7.10 2.16
C ASP A 87 -3.77 7.14 3.52
N GLU A 88 -4.49 6.84 4.61
CA GLU A 88 -3.86 6.67 5.92
C GLU A 88 -2.87 5.50 5.92
N ARG A 89 -3.24 4.36 5.33
CA ARG A 89 -2.35 3.22 5.15
C ARG A 89 -1.12 3.58 4.30
N ARG A 90 -1.31 4.33 3.21
CA ARG A 90 -0.21 4.81 2.36
C ARG A 90 0.80 5.66 3.15
N ARG A 91 0.32 6.56 4.02
CA ARG A 91 1.19 7.41 4.85
C ARG A 91 1.90 6.60 5.94
N GLU A 92 1.15 5.71 6.61
CA GLU A 92 1.67 4.89 7.70
C GLU A 92 2.71 3.88 7.23
N PHE A 93 2.43 3.20 6.11
CA PHE A 93 3.26 2.13 5.57
C PHE A 93 4.14 2.57 4.40
N TYR A 94 4.46 3.85 4.33
CA TYR A 94 5.38 4.35 3.31
C TYR A 94 6.71 3.60 3.35
N ALA A 95 7.19 3.18 2.17
CA ALA A 95 8.40 2.37 1.97
C ALA A 95 8.38 0.95 2.61
N GLU A 96 7.18 0.41 2.92
CA GLU A 96 7.04 -0.97 3.44
C GLU A 96 6.43 -1.95 2.44
N GLY A 97 6.24 -1.55 1.19
CA GLY A 97 5.70 -2.42 0.14
C GLY A 97 4.19 -2.70 0.21
N MET A 98 3.47 -2.10 1.17
CA MET A 98 2.05 -2.41 1.41
C MET A 98 1.10 -1.81 0.37
N ARG A 99 1.49 -0.72 -0.30
CA ARG A 99 0.60 0.03 -1.20
C ARG A 99 0.04 -0.81 -2.34
N TRP A 100 0.88 -1.62 -2.98
CA TRP A 100 0.46 -2.48 -4.07
C TRP A 100 -0.61 -3.49 -3.63
N GLN A 101 -0.39 -4.13 -2.49
CA GLN A 101 -1.32 -5.10 -1.94
C GLN A 101 -2.66 -4.45 -1.57
N ASP A 102 -2.62 -3.25 -0.98
CA ASP A 102 -3.82 -2.50 -0.63
C ASP A 102 -4.65 -2.15 -1.87
N ILE A 103 -4.03 -1.65 -2.92
CA ILE A 103 -4.71 -1.30 -4.17
C ILE A 103 -5.30 -2.55 -4.84
N LYS A 104 -4.53 -3.64 -4.88
CA LYS A 104 -4.94 -4.89 -5.51
C LYS A 104 -6.15 -5.52 -4.80
N ARG A 105 -6.10 -5.67 -3.45
CA ARG A 105 -7.17 -6.28 -2.68
C ARG A 105 -8.47 -5.48 -2.68
N THR A 106 -8.38 -4.16 -2.84
CA THR A 106 -9.55 -3.27 -2.88
C THR A 106 -10.03 -2.95 -4.28
N ASN A 107 -9.32 -3.43 -5.31
CA ASN A 107 -9.58 -3.15 -6.72
C ASN A 107 -9.64 -1.64 -7.05
N ARG A 108 -8.77 -0.85 -6.42
CA ARG A 108 -8.71 0.61 -6.52
C ARG A 108 -7.54 1.08 -7.39
N LEU A 109 -7.47 0.54 -8.60
CA LEU A 109 -6.37 0.79 -9.54
C LEU A 109 -6.25 2.23 -9.97
N GLU A 110 -7.35 2.97 -9.99
CA GLU A 110 -7.37 4.39 -10.29
C GLU A 110 -6.54 5.23 -9.31
N LEU A 111 -6.18 4.67 -8.16
CA LEU A 111 -5.29 5.33 -7.19
C LEU A 111 -3.79 5.18 -7.53
N LEU A 112 -3.47 4.49 -8.62
CA LEU A 112 -2.11 4.34 -9.13
C LEU A 112 -2.00 5.03 -10.50
N GLU A 113 -1.65 6.29 -10.49
CA GLU A 113 -1.45 7.10 -11.71
C GLU A 113 -0.43 6.48 -12.66
N THR A 114 0.55 5.76 -12.14
CA THR A 114 1.60 5.09 -12.92
C THR A 114 1.09 3.99 -13.84
N LEU A 115 -0.09 3.45 -13.57
CA LEU A 115 -0.68 2.43 -14.44
C LEU A 115 -1.33 3.01 -15.69
N ASP A 116 -1.69 4.29 -15.67
CA ASP A 116 -2.26 4.99 -16.83
C ASP A 116 -3.38 4.19 -17.54
N GLY A 117 -4.30 3.66 -16.75
CA GLY A 117 -5.41 2.81 -17.22
C GLY A 117 -5.03 1.37 -17.61
N ARG A 118 -3.76 1.01 -17.56
CA ARG A 118 -3.28 -0.35 -17.91
C ARG A 118 -3.53 -1.33 -16.77
N THR A 119 -4.78 -1.70 -16.58
CA THR A 119 -5.22 -2.56 -15.47
C THR A 119 -4.63 -3.97 -15.52
N TYR A 120 -4.24 -4.43 -16.70
CA TYR A 120 -3.60 -5.73 -16.88
C TYR A 120 -2.26 -5.86 -16.15
N LEU A 121 -1.56 -4.74 -15.88
CA LEU A 121 -0.30 -4.72 -15.12
C LEU A 121 -0.45 -5.18 -13.66
N MET A 122 -1.68 -5.40 -13.19
CA MET A 122 -1.91 -6.06 -11.89
C MET A 122 -1.49 -7.52 -11.86
N TYR A 123 -1.41 -8.15 -13.01
CA TYR A 123 -1.01 -9.53 -13.17
C TYR A 123 0.35 -9.57 -13.84
N TYR A 124 1.23 -10.43 -13.35
CA TYR A 124 2.49 -10.65 -14.07
C TYR A 124 2.23 -11.42 -15.37
N PRO A 125 3.05 -11.19 -16.41
CA PRO A 125 3.00 -12.05 -17.56
C PRO A 125 3.39 -13.48 -17.16
N ILE A 126 2.81 -14.46 -17.83
CA ILE A 126 3.27 -15.84 -17.71
C ILE A 126 4.64 -15.93 -18.38
N PRO A 127 5.67 -16.52 -17.75
CA PRO A 127 6.97 -16.69 -18.38
C PRO A 127 6.84 -17.44 -19.72
N GLN A 128 7.57 -16.99 -20.74
CA GLN A 128 7.48 -17.60 -22.07
C GLN A 128 7.86 -19.08 -22.03
N ASP A 129 8.84 -19.44 -21.23
CA ASP A 129 9.27 -20.84 -21.06
C ASP A 129 8.12 -21.75 -20.60
N GLU A 130 7.25 -21.26 -19.71
CA GLU A 130 6.07 -22.00 -19.24
C GLU A 130 5.06 -22.21 -20.38
N ILE A 131 4.86 -21.20 -21.22
CA ILE A 131 3.98 -21.29 -22.38
C ILE A 131 4.52 -22.29 -23.39
N ASP A 132 5.81 -22.22 -23.66
CA ASP A 132 6.49 -23.10 -24.65
C ASP A 132 6.53 -24.56 -24.17
N MET A 133 6.67 -24.78 -22.86
CA MET A 133 6.66 -26.13 -22.26
C MET A 133 5.27 -26.75 -22.18
N ALA A 134 4.19 -25.99 -22.29
CA ALA A 134 2.83 -26.50 -22.25
C ALA A 134 2.47 -27.41 -23.45
N GLY A 135 3.29 -27.40 -24.50
CA GLY A 135 3.17 -28.29 -25.64
C GLY A 135 1.87 -28.10 -26.43
N THR A 136 1.03 -29.16 -26.49
CA THR A 136 -0.22 -29.14 -27.25
C THR A 136 -1.40 -28.54 -26.45
N VAL A 137 -1.20 -28.26 -25.18
CA VAL A 137 -2.23 -27.61 -24.34
C VAL A 137 -2.17 -26.11 -24.62
N ALA A 138 -3.29 -25.53 -25.03
CA ALA A 138 -3.39 -24.08 -25.18
C ALA A 138 -3.20 -23.40 -23.82
N TYR A 139 -2.09 -22.67 -23.66
CA TYR A 139 -1.75 -21.93 -22.45
C TYR A 139 -1.55 -20.46 -22.81
N PRO A 140 -2.66 -19.71 -22.92
CA PRO A 140 -2.60 -18.33 -23.40
C PRO A 140 -1.95 -17.42 -22.36
N GLN A 141 -1.26 -16.40 -22.85
CA GLN A 141 -0.75 -15.32 -22.02
C GLN A 141 -1.89 -14.57 -21.31
N ASN A 142 -1.59 -13.92 -20.18
CA ASN A 142 -2.54 -13.06 -19.47
C ASN A 142 -3.00 -11.89 -20.37
N PRO A 143 -4.27 -11.46 -20.24
CA PRO A 143 -4.82 -10.35 -21.01
C PRO A 143 -3.96 -9.10 -20.95
N GLY A 144 -3.78 -8.42 -22.09
CA GLY A 144 -3.02 -7.18 -22.20
C GLY A 144 -1.52 -7.36 -22.47
N TYR A 145 -0.98 -8.57 -22.34
CA TYR A 145 0.40 -8.86 -22.70
C TYR A 145 0.50 -9.42 -24.13
N ALA A 146 1.67 -9.24 -24.76
CA ALA A 146 1.95 -9.82 -26.06
C ALA A 146 1.80 -11.35 -26.03
N GLY A 147 1.19 -11.93 -27.05
CA GLY A 147 0.89 -13.37 -27.09
C GLY A 147 -0.44 -13.77 -26.43
N TYR A 148 -1.22 -12.82 -25.91
CA TYR A 148 -2.58 -13.10 -25.48
C TYR A 148 -3.48 -13.37 -26.70
N THR A 149 -4.03 -14.57 -26.78
CA THR A 149 -4.86 -15.01 -27.93
C THR A 149 -6.36 -14.92 -27.66
N GLY A 150 -6.77 -14.48 -26.48
CA GLY A 150 -8.17 -14.31 -26.06
C GLY A 150 -9.06 -15.50 -26.38
N ASN A 151 -9.68 -16.11 -25.39
CA ASN A 151 -10.86 -16.98 -25.56
C ASN A 151 -12.09 -16.22 -25.18
#